data_fe937bc7b9cf1b08e5c4533e9d0ed9bf
#
_entry.id   fe937bc7b9cf1b08e5c4533e9d0ed9bf
#
_cell.length_a   1.000
_cell.length_b   1.000
_cell.length_c   1.000
_cell.angle_alpha   90.00
_cell.angle_beta   90.00
_cell.angle_gamma   90.00
#
_symmetry.space_group_name_H-M   'P 1'
#
loop_
_entity.id
_entity.type
_entity.pdbx_description
1 polymer ?
#
loop_
_entity_poly.entity_id
_entity_poly.type
_entity_poly.pdbx_seq_one_letter_code
_entity_poly.pdbx_strand_id
1 'polypeptide(L)'
;MNNNPIGVFDSGIGGLSVLKQIIKLLPNEKYIYYADTDNVPYGLKTKEQILEYVENAIDFLNSRKVKAIVVACNTATSVAIKDLRSDYNIPIIGIEPAIKPAIENKKNKKVLLMATPVTVKGEKIKNLIQRLGAENIVELIAMPKLVEFAENGEFNTESVKRYIRESLEKLNLEEYSYLVLGCTHFPYFKTVLKEILPDSICIIDGSIGVAERLKEVLEDNKMLGSNKLEITFYYSGRKVKEEVEIEKLKNLLNKI
;
A
#
# COMPACT_ATOMS: atom_id res chain seq x y z
N MET A 1 24.72 -9.74 10.69
CA MET A 1 24.29 -8.76 9.65
C MET A 1 23.96 -9.51 8.38
N ASN A 2 22.85 -9.17 7.73
CA ASN A 2 22.46 -9.75 6.44
C ASN A 2 22.34 -8.63 5.41
N ASN A 3 23.25 -8.59 4.44
CA ASN A 3 23.35 -7.53 3.44
C ASN A 3 22.55 -7.82 2.16
N ASN A 4 21.76 -8.89 2.12
CA ASN A 4 20.82 -9.14 1.05
C ASN A 4 19.73 -8.05 0.99
N PRO A 5 19.19 -7.74 -0.17
CA PRO A 5 18.17 -6.69 -0.30
C PRO A 5 16.84 -7.09 0.36
N ILE A 6 16.02 -6.09 0.63
CA ILE A 6 14.61 -6.25 0.99
C ILE A 6 13.79 -6.13 -0.30
N GLY A 7 12.92 -7.09 -0.57
CA GLY A 7 11.95 -7.02 -1.68
C GLY A 7 10.72 -6.22 -1.26
N VAL A 8 10.30 -5.27 -2.09
CA VAL A 8 9.04 -4.53 -1.91
C VAL A 8 8.21 -4.71 -3.18
N PHE A 9 7.10 -5.41 -3.06
CA PHE A 9 6.17 -5.71 -4.14
C PHE A 9 4.93 -4.84 -4.06
N ASP A 10 4.53 -4.29 -5.19
CA ASP A 10 3.23 -3.65 -5.40
C ASP A 10 2.71 -3.94 -6.81
N SER A 11 1.39 -3.78 -7.02
CA SER A 11 0.79 -3.89 -8.35
C SER A 11 1.20 -2.79 -9.33
N GLY A 12 1.74 -1.67 -8.84
CA GLY A 12 2.12 -0.52 -9.65
C GLY A 12 3.05 0.45 -8.93
N ILE A 13 2.88 1.75 -9.16
CA ILE A 13 3.68 2.80 -8.51
C ILE A 13 3.28 3.07 -7.06
N GLY A 14 2.10 2.62 -6.64
CA GLY A 14 1.51 2.94 -5.34
C GLY A 14 2.38 2.54 -4.16
N GLY A 15 3.05 1.39 -4.25
CA GLY A 15 3.91 0.86 -3.20
C GLY A 15 5.14 1.71 -2.88
N LEU A 16 5.48 2.71 -3.70
CA LEU A 16 6.49 3.72 -3.37
C LEU A 16 6.12 4.48 -2.10
N SER A 17 4.82 4.63 -1.81
CA SER A 17 4.34 5.22 -0.55
C SER A 17 4.79 4.44 0.68
N VAL A 18 4.76 3.12 0.59
CA VAL A 18 5.22 2.20 1.64
C VAL A 18 6.76 2.18 1.69
N LEU A 19 7.41 2.06 0.52
CA LEU A 19 8.87 2.07 0.41
C LEU A 19 9.47 3.33 1.04
N LYS A 20 8.86 4.50 0.85
CA LYS A 20 9.31 5.74 1.49
C LYS A 20 9.36 5.66 3.01
N GLN A 21 8.33 5.11 3.64
CA GLN A 21 8.32 4.95 5.09
C GLN A 21 9.34 3.90 5.56
N ILE A 22 9.51 2.82 4.81
CA ILE A 22 10.53 1.80 5.09
C ILE A 22 11.93 2.41 5.05
N ILE A 23 12.28 3.18 4.02
CA ILE A 23 13.60 3.82 3.88
C ILE A 23 13.87 4.78 5.04
N LYS A 24 12.87 5.53 5.52
CA LYS A 24 13.03 6.42 6.67
C LYS A 24 13.44 5.68 7.94
N LEU A 25 12.92 4.48 8.18
CA LEU A 25 13.22 3.67 9.35
C LEU A 25 14.46 2.79 9.16
N LEU A 26 14.75 2.38 7.94
CA LEU A 26 15.80 1.44 7.55
C LEU A 26 16.69 2.01 6.43
N PRO A 27 17.40 3.14 6.68
CA PRO A 27 18.17 3.84 5.63
C PRO A 27 19.43 3.09 5.20
N ASN A 28 19.86 2.10 5.97
CA ASN A 28 21.10 1.35 5.74
C ASN A 28 20.84 -0.01 5.04
N GLU A 29 19.77 -0.09 4.24
CA GLU A 29 19.36 -1.31 3.54
C GLU A 29 19.40 -1.12 2.02
N LYS A 30 19.50 -2.26 1.32
CA LYS A 30 19.26 -2.32 -0.14
C LYS A 30 17.85 -2.78 -0.42
N TYR A 31 17.25 -2.25 -1.47
CA TYR A 31 15.87 -2.55 -1.85
C TYR A 31 15.76 -3.00 -3.30
N ILE A 32 14.90 -3.98 -3.53
CA ILE A 32 14.35 -4.31 -4.85
C ILE A 32 12.87 -3.92 -4.80
N TYR A 33 12.50 -2.91 -5.58
CA TYR A 33 11.11 -2.53 -5.78
C TYR A 33 10.58 -3.20 -7.05
N TYR A 34 9.52 -3.99 -6.91
CA TYR A 34 8.85 -4.66 -8.01
C TYR A 34 7.45 -4.08 -8.16
N ALA A 35 7.19 -3.40 -9.29
CA ALA A 35 5.88 -2.94 -9.69
C ALA A 35 5.35 -3.85 -10.82
N ASP A 36 4.18 -4.46 -10.61
CA ASP A 36 3.56 -5.32 -11.63
C ASP A 36 2.72 -4.51 -12.61
N THR A 37 3.40 -3.65 -13.35
CA THR A 37 2.80 -2.65 -14.25
C THR A 37 2.01 -3.25 -15.41
N ASP A 38 2.30 -4.47 -15.83
CA ASP A 38 1.59 -5.13 -16.94
C ASP A 38 0.19 -5.59 -16.51
N ASN A 39 -0.06 -5.75 -15.21
CA ASN A 39 -1.29 -6.31 -14.67
C ASN A 39 -2.10 -5.34 -13.81
N VAL A 40 -1.59 -4.10 -13.55
CA VAL A 40 -2.33 -3.06 -12.82
C VAL A 40 -3.58 -2.63 -13.63
N PRO A 41 -4.71 -2.32 -13.00
CA PRO A 41 -5.00 -2.27 -11.56
C PRO A 41 -5.53 -3.62 -11.00
N TYR A 42 -4.95 -4.11 -9.92
CA TYR A 42 -5.38 -5.36 -9.27
C TYR A 42 -6.80 -5.29 -8.68
N GLY A 43 -7.25 -4.10 -8.34
CA GLY A 43 -8.58 -3.89 -7.76
C GLY A 43 -9.76 -4.23 -8.67
N LEU A 44 -9.52 -4.54 -9.94
CA LEU A 44 -10.49 -4.93 -10.96
C LEU A 44 -10.30 -6.37 -11.46
N LYS A 45 -9.32 -7.11 -10.93
CA LYS A 45 -9.00 -8.49 -11.33
C LYS A 45 -9.75 -9.52 -10.49
N THR A 46 -9.84 -10.76 -11.00
CA THR A 46 -10.36 -11.88 -10.20
C THR A 46 -9.34 -12.31 -9.14
N LYS A 47 -9.81 -13.05 -8.15
CA LYS A 47 -8.94 -13.57 -7.09
C LYS A 47 -7.84 -14.47 -7.65
N GLU A 48 -8.20 -15.32 -8.60
CA GLU A 48 -7.29 -16.28 -9.25
C GLU A 48 -6.19 -15.54 -10.03
N GLN A 49 -6.55 -14.51 -10.80
CA GLN A 49 -5.58 -13.67 -11.50
C GLN A 49 -4.62 -12.98 -10.53
N ILE A 50 -5.15 -12.43 -9.44
CA ILE A 50 -4.31 -11.76 -8.43
C ILE A 50 -3.34 -12.75 -7.79
N LEU A 51 -3.78 -13.96 -7.45
CA LEU A 51 -2.92 -15.00 -6.89
C LEU A 51 -1.76 -15.33 -7.84
N GLU A 52 -2.06 -15.64 -9.09
CA GLU A 52 -1.05 -15.95 -10.12
C GLU A 52 -0.02 -14.83 -10.27
N TYR A 53 -0.47 -13.57 -10.38
CA TYR A 53 0.45 -12.44 -10.55
C TYR A 53 1.31 -12.20 -9.31
N VAL A 54 0.72 -12.36 -8.13
CA VAL A 54 1.46 -12.20 -6.86
C VAL A 54 2.49 -13.31 -6.70
N GLU A 55 2.14 -14.56 -6.95
CA GLU A 55 3.07 -15.70 -6.88
C GLU A 55 4.27 -15.49 -7.81
N ASN A 56 4.02 -15.12 -9.07
CA ASN A 56 5.08 -14.82 -10.04
C ASN A 56 6.03 -13.70 -9.55
N ALA A 57 5.48 -12.65 -8.94
CA ALA A 57 6.27 -11.54 -8.41
C ALA A 57 7.09 -11.94 -7.18
N ILE A 58 6.51 -12.74 -6.28
CA ILE A 58 7.18 -13.23 -5.07
C ILE A 58 8.27 -14.25 -5.44
N ASP A 59 8.03 -15.15 -6.38
CA ASP A 59 9.04 -16.07 -6.92
C ASP A 59 10.22 -15.31 -7.53
N PHE A 60 9.92 -14.25 -8.30
CA PHE A 60 10.97 -13.39 -8.84
C PHE A 60 11.82 -12.78 -7.72
N LEU A 61 11.20 -12.19 -6.69
CA LEU A 61 11.92 -11.58 -5.58
C LEU A 61 12.73 -12.63 -4.79
N ASN A 62 12.14 -13.79 -4.53
CA ASN A 62 12.80 -14.89 -3.84
C ASN A 62 14.04 -15.39 -4.62
N SER A 63 13.96 -15.49 -5.95
CA SER A 63 15.10 -15.84 -6.81
C SER A 63 16.26 -14.83 -6.74
N ARG A 64 15.99 -13.58 -6.34
CA ARG A 64 16.97 -12.52 -6.10
C ARG A 64 17.59 -12.58 -4.70
N LYS A 65 17.29 -13.62 -3.92
CA LYS A 65 17.82 -13.86 -2.57
C LYS A 65 17.54 -12.70 -1.61
N VAL A 66 16.34 -12.10 -1.71
CA VAL A 66 15.93 -11.08 -0.74
C VAL A 66 15.81 -11.68 0.64
N LYS A 67 16.13 -10.92 1.68
CA LYS A 67 16.08 -11.39 3.08
C LYS A 67 14.69 -11.29 3.71
N ALA A 68 13.84 -10.45 3.17
CA ALA A 68 12.44 -10.28 3.55
C ALA A 68 11.65 -9.70 2.37
N ILE A 69 10.34 -9.93 2.33
CA ILE A 69 9.45 -9.35 1.32
C ILE A 69 8.37 -8.53 2.02
N VAL A 70 8.13 -7.33 1.50
CA VAL A 70 6.97 -6.51 1.84
C VAL A 70 5.99 -6.56 0.68
N VAL A 71 4.79 -7.08 0.94
CA VAL A 71 3.64 -6.99 0.02
C VAL A 71 2.94 -5.67 0.32
N ALA A 72 3.34 -4.61 -0.40
CA ALA A 72 2.85 -3.25 -0.17
C ALA A 72 1.41 -3.06 -0.69
N CYS A 73 0.99 -3.81 -1.71
CA CYS A 73 -0.35 -3.75 -2.27
C CYS A 73 -1.42 -4.27 -1.30
N ASN A 74 -2.40 -3.43 -0.92
CA ASN A 74 -3.51 -3.84 -0.05
C ASN A 74 -4.37 -4.94 -0.70
N THR A 75 -4.63 -4.83 -2.00
CA THR A 75 -5.40 -5.82 -2.75
C THR A 75 -4.69 -7.17 -2.77
N ALA A 76 -3.41 -7.20 -3.10
CA ALA A 76 -2.59 -8.42 -3.07
C ALA A 76 -2.52 -9.02 -1.65
N THR A 77 -2.31 -8.19 -0.64
CA THR A 77 -2.30 -8.64 0.76
C THR A 77 -3.64 -9.25 1.18
N SER A 78 -4.76 -8.68 0.73
CA SER A 78 -6.09 -9.19 1.10
C SER A 78 -6.37 -10.57 0.51
N VAL A 79 -5.79 -10.86 -0.65
CA VAL A 79 -6.01 -12.11 -1.40
C VAL A 79 -4.98 -13.18 -1.06
N ALA A 80 -3.69 -12.85 -1.08
CA ALA A 80 -2.61 -13.84 -1.16
C ALA A 80 -1.78 -14.02 0.13
N ILE A 81 -1.82 -13.08 1.09
CA ILE A 81 -0.82 -13.05 2.19
C ILE A 81 -0.78 -14.32 3.04
N LYS A 82 -1.92 -15.03 3.18
CA LYS A 82 -1.99 -16.25 3.99
C LYS A 82 -1.23 -17.39 3.30
N ASP A 83 -1.47 -17.57 2.01
CA ASP A 83 -0.86 -18.62 1.20
C ASP A 83 0.65 -18.35 1.06
N LEU A 84 1.04 -17.11 0.75
CA LEU A 84 2.45 -16.72 0.69
C LEU A 84 3.23 -17.02 1.97
N ARG A 85 2.64 -16.80 3.14
CA ARG A 85 3.31 -17.09 4.42
C ARG A 85 3.46 -18.58 4.71
N SER A 86 2.63 -19.44 4.10
CA SER A 86 2.77 -20.89 4.21
C SER A 86 3.80 -21.46 3.23
N ASP A 87 3.95 -20.84 2.07
CA ASP A 87 4.69 -21.42 0.95
C ASP A 87 6.17 -20.97 0.90
N TYR A 88 6.49 -19.84 1.54
CA TYR A 88 7.84 -19.28 1.53
C TYR A 88 8.48 -19.24 2.93
N ASN A 89 9.75 -19.67 3.02
CA ASN A 89 10.52 -19.72 4.26
C ASN A 89 11.23 -18.38 4.62
N ILE A 90 10.82 -17.29 4.02
CA ILE A 90 11.34 -15.95 4.32
C ILE A 90 10.27 -15.08 4.97
N PRO A 91 10.62 -14.09 5.78
CA PRO A 91 9.63 -13.18 6.34
C PRO A 91 8.84 -12.45 5.25
N ILE A 92 7.51 -12.54 5.29
CA ILE A 92 6.60 -11.82 4.39
C ILE A 92 5.68 -10.93 5.20
N ILE A 93 5.82 -9.61 5.01
CA ILE A 93 5.06 -8.57 5.67
C ILE A 93 4.02 -8.02 4.69
N GLY A 94 2.74 -8.16 5.00
CA GLY A 94 1.66 -7.58 4.21
C GLY A 94 1.11 -6.32 4.85
N ILE A 95 0.67 -5.38 4.01
CA ILE A 95 0.01 -4.17 4.49
C ILE A 95 -1.42 -4.46 4.96
N GLU A 96 -1.82 -3.84 6.06
CA GLU A 96 -3.23 -3.78 6.49
C GLU A 96 -3.66 -2.31 6.58
N PRO A 97 -4.92 -2.01 6.23
CA PRO A 97 -5.46 -0.66 6.44
C PRO A 97 -5.39 -0.26 7.92
N ALA A 98 -5.06 1.01 8.20
CA ALA A 98 -4.86 1.53 9.55
C ALA A 98 -6.20 1.74 10.31
N ILE A 99 -7.11 0.75 10.28
CA ILE A 99 -8.43 0.83 10.91
C ILE A 99 -8.30 0.84 12.43
N LYS A 100 -7.46 -0.03 13.00
CA LYS A 100 -7.31 -0.13 14.45
C LYS A 100 -6.94 1.20 15.09
N PRO A 101 -5.84 1.90 14.69
CA PRO A 101 -5.51 3.20 15.25
C PRO A 101 -6.58 4.28 14.97
N ALA A 102 -7.29 4.20 13.84
CA ALA A 102 -8.40 5.11 13.58
C ALA A 102 -9.56 4.93 14.57
N ILE A 103 -9.94 3.69 14.88
CA ILE A 103 -11.01 3.36 15.84
C ILE A 103 -10.63 3.80 17.26
N GLU A 104 -9.40 3.52 17.69
CA GLU A 104 -8.91 3.87 19.02
C GLU A 104 -8.95 5.39 19.28
N ASN A 105 -8.82 6.21 18.23
CA ASN A 105 -8.73 7.67 18.32
C ASN A 105 -9.93 8.44 17.74
N LYS A 106 -11.03 7.78 17.37
CA LYS A 106 -12.16 8.34 16.61
C LYS A 106 -13.04 9.39 17.29
N LYS A 107 -12.86 9.67 18.58
CA LYS A 107 -13.62 10.70 19.34
C LYS A 107 -15.15 10.61 19.16
N ASN A 108 -15.77 9.44 19.28
CA ASN A 108 -17.21 9.17 19.07
C ASN A 108 -17.75 9.47 17.66
N LYS A 109 -16.87 9.57 16.66
CA LYS A 109 -17.24 9.70 15.25
C LYS A 109 -16.97 8.38 14.50
N LYS A 110 -17.41 8.32 13.24
CA LYS A 110 -17.15 7.19 12.34
C LYS A 110 -15.75 7.28 11.72
N VAL A 111 -15.34 6.20 11.09
CA VAL A 111 -14.13 6.06 10.29
C VAL A 111 -14.53 5.73 8.85
N LEU A 112 -14.08 6.51 7.89
CA LEU A 112 -14.26 6.22 6.47
C LEU A 112 -13.02 5.48 5.95
N LEU A 113 -13.20 4.30 5.35
CA LEU A 113 -12.14 3.58 4.65
C LEU A 113 -12.34 3.67 3.15
N MET A 114 -11.42 4.32 2.46
CA MET A 114 -11.31 4.28 1.00
C MET A 114 -10.41 3.12 0.57
N ALA A 115 -10.88 2.27 -0.36
CA ALA A 115 -10.09 1.16 -0.87
C ALA A 115 -10.47 0.78 -2.31
N THR A 116 -9.83 -0.25 -2.85
CA THR A 116 -10.23 -0.83 -4.15
C THR A 116 -11.49 -1.70 -4.00
N PRO A 117 -12.26 -1.95 -5.08
CA PRO A 117 -13.44 -2.82 -5.03
C PRO A 117 -13.15 -4.21 -4.44
N VAL A 118 -12.03 -4.83 -4.81
CA VAL A 118 -11.63 -6.14 -4.27
C VAL A 118 -11.39 -6.07 -2.76
N THR A 119 -10.72 -5.02 -2.28
CA THR A 119 -10.48 -4.83 -0.84
C THR A 119 -11.76 -4.60 -0.07
N VAL A 120 -12.67 -3.73 -0.56
CA VAL A 120 -13.96 -3.40 0.09
C VAL A 120 -14.86 -4.63 0.18
N LYS A 121 -14.91 -5.46 -0.85
CA LYS A 121 -15.72 -6.69 -0.88
C LYS A 121 -15.05 -7.87 -0.19
N GLY A 122 -13.76 -7.80 0.06
CA GLY A 122 -12.94 -8.91 0.55
C GLY A 122 -13.29 -9.33 1.98
N GLU A 123 -13.19 -10.64 2.23
CA GLU A 123 -13.43 -11.23 3.56
C GLU A 123 -12.44 -10.73 4.61
N LYS A 124 -11.18 -10.48 4.21
CA LYS A 124 -10.15 -10.03 5.14
C LYS A 124 -10.51 -8.72 5.83
N ILE A 125 -11.05 -7.73 5.07
CA ILE A 125 -11.44 -6.44 5.65
C ILE A 125 -12.67 -6.57 6.54
N LYS A 126 -13.65 -7.39 6.13
CA LYS A 126 -14.85 -7.68 6.93
C LYS A 126 -14.48 -8.34 8.26
N ASN A 127 -13.63 -9.36 8.21
CA ASN A 127 -13.14 -10.06 9.39
C ASN A 127 -12.32 -9.14 10.32
N LEU A 128 -11.55 -8.21 9.77
CA LEU A 128 -10.83 -7.21 10.56
C LEU A 128 -11.81 -6.29 11.31
N ILE A 129 -12.79 -5.72 10.60
CA ILE A 129 -13.81 -4.84 11.17
C ILE A 129 -14.61 -5.57 12.27
N GLN A 130 -15.02 -6.81 12.00
CA GLN A 130 -15.76 -7.63 12.95
C GLN A 130 -14.93 -7.94 14.22
N ARG A 131 -13.66 -8.34 14.06
CA ARG A 131 -12.76 -8.58 15.20
C ARG A 131 -12.55 -7.34 16.08
N LEU A 132 -12.70 -6.16 15.51
CA LEU A 132 -12.58 -4.89 16.20
C LEU A 132 -13.93 -4.39 16.77
N GLY A 133 -15.04 -5.12 16.54
CA GLY A 133 -16.40 -4.71 16.93
C GLY A 133 -16.81 -3.37 16.32
N ALA A 134 -16.43 -3.13 15.06
CA ALA A 134 -16.49 -1.81 14.45
C ALA A 134 -17.45 -1.73 13.25
N GLU A 135 -18.37 -2.68 13.09
CA GLU A 135 -19.30 -2.78 11.96
C GLU A 135 -20.19 -1.54 11.82
N ASN A 136 -20.55 -0.90 12.91
CA ASN A 136 -21.35 0.33 12.93
C ASN A 136 -20.49 1.62 12.95
N ILE A 137 -19.17 1.47 12.91
CA ILE A 137 -18.21 2.58 13.05
C ILE A 137 -17.48 2.82 11.74
N VAL A 138 -17.11 1.75 11.02
CA VAL A 138 -16.32 1.82 9.80
C VAL A 138 -17.23 1.76 8.59
N GLU A 139 -17.19 2.81 7.77
CA GLU A 139 -17.87 2.86 6.49
C GLU A 139 -16.85 2.66 5.36
N LEU A 140 -17.22 1.88 4.35
CA LEU A 140 -16.34 1.48 3.26
C LEU A 140 -16.75 2.15 1.96
N ILE A 141 -15.81 2.76 1.25
CA ILE A 141 -16.02 3.30 -0.08
C ILE A 141 -15.00 2.79 -1.08
N ALA A 142 -15.47 2.33 -2.24
CA ALA A 142 -14.60 1.88 -3.32
C ALA A 142 -14.26 3.02 -4.27
N MET A 143 -12.96 3.24 -4.51
CA MET A 143 -12.44 4.34 -5.34
C MET A 143 -11.53 3.81 -6.47
N PRO A 144 -12.06 3.01 -7.43
CA PRO A 144 -11.22 2.33 -8.44
C PRO A 144 -10.46 3.30 -9.34
N LYS A 145 -11.07 4.40 -9.79
CA LYS A 145 -10.44 5.36 -10.71
C LYS A 145 -9.23 6.08 -10.12
N LEU A 146 -9.09 6.16 -8.78
CA LEU A 146 -7.90 6.77 -8.18
C LEU A 146 -6.61 5.99 -8.48
N VAL A 147 -6.70 4.68 -8.70
CA VAL A 147 -5.54 3.88 -9.13
C VAL A 147 -5.14 4.27 -10.56
N GLU A 148 -6.10 4.36 -11.47
CA GLU A 148 -5.89 4.73 -12.87
C GLU A 148 -5.30 6.15 -12.97
N PHE A 149 -5.87 7.12 -12.27
CA PHE A 149 -5.33 8.48 -12.19
C PHE A 149 -3.88 8.51 -11.70
N ALA A 150 -3.57 7.75 -10.65
CA ALA A 150 -2.22 7.71 -10.11
C ALA A 150 -1.22 7.11 -11.11
N GLU A 151 -1.55 5.99 -11.75
CA GLU A 151 -0.69 5.34 -12.76
C GLU A 151 -0.46 6.25 -13.98
N ASN A 152 -1.46 7.09 -14.33
CA ASN A 152 -1.33 8.09 -15.38
C ASN A 152 -0.59 9.37 -14.94
N GLY A 153 -0.20 9.48 -13.66
CA GLY A 153 0.46 10.67 -13.13
C GLY A 153 -0.47 11.86 -12.84
N GLU A 154 -1.78 11.63 -12.86
CA GLU A 154 -2.82 12.61 -12.63
C GLU A 154 -3.16 12.72 -11.13
N PHE A 155 -2.45 13.57 -10.38
CA PHE A 155 -2.61 13.64 -8.92
C PHE A 155 -3.47 14.81 -8.43
N ASN A 156 -3.57 15.90 -9.22
CA ASN A 156 -4.27 17.13 -8.81
C ASN A 156 -4.96 17.81 -10.00
N THR A 157 -5.63 17.02 -10.85
CA THR A 157 -6.42 17.53 -11.97
C THR A 157 -7.87 17.79 -11.54
N GLU A 158 -8.60 18.63 -12.31
CA GLU A 158 -10.03 18.85 -12.04
C GLU A 158 -10.85 17.56 -12.19
N SER A 159 -10.41 16.62 -13.03
CA SER A 159 -11.05 15.31 -13.17
C SER A 159 -10.92 14.49 -11.87
N VAL A 160 -9.75 14.52 -11.24
CA VAL A 160 -9.52 13.87 -9.94
C VAL A 160 -10.39 14.51 -8.85
N LYS A 161 -10.38 15.84 -8.75
CA LYS A 161 -11.18 16.59 -7.76
C LYS A 161 -12.68 16.31 -7.91
N ARG A 162 -13.17 16.35 -9.13
CA ARG A 162 -14.58 16.05 -9.43
C ARG A 162 -14.94 14.62 -9.03
N TYR A 163 -14.14 13.64 -9.43
CA TYR A 163 -14.37 12.24 -9.09
C TYR A 163 -14.43 12.01 -7.57
N ILE A 164 -13.53 12.64 -6.81
CA ILE A 164 -13.53 12.53 -5.34
C ILE A 164 -14.78 13.17 -4.75
N ARG A 165 -15.15 14.39 -5.18
CA ARG A 165 -16.35 15.08 -4.69
C ARG A 165 -17.63 14.29 -4.97
N GLU A 166 -17.83 13.82 -6.20
CA GLU A 166 -18.99 13.01 -6.61
C GLU A 166 -19.07 11.71 -5.80
N SER A 167 -17.92 11.08 -5.52
CA SER A 167 -17.87 9.84 -4.74
C SER A 167 -18.25 10.05 -3.27
N LEU A 168 -18.00 11.23 -2.71
CA LEU A 168 -18.27 11.59 -1.33
C LEU A 168 -19.61 12.33 -1.12
N GLU A 169 -20.28 12.73 -2.20
CA GLU A 169 -21.46 13.61 -2.17
C GLU A 169 -22.57 13.12 -1.24
N LYS A 170 -22.76 11.80 -1.15
CA LYS A 170 -23.83 11.19 -0.33
C LYS A 170 -23.46 11.01 1.13
N LEU A 171 -22.23 11.32 1.52
CA LEU A 171 -21.73 11.15 2.88
C LEU A 171 -21.87 12.46 3.65
N ASN A 172 -22.38 12.38 4.88
CA ASN A 172 -22.28 13.49 5.83
C ASN A 172 -20.87 13.48 6.45
N LEU A 173 -19.93 14.19 5.83
CA LEU A 173 -18.53 14.18 6.23
C LEU A 173 -18.28 14.63 7.67
N GLU A 174 -19.19 15.38 8.30
CA GLU A 174 -19.09 15.79 9.71
C GLU A 174 -19.22 14.61 10.69
N GLU A 175 -19.76 13.48 10.24
CA GLU A 175 -19.85 12.27 11.07
C GLU A 175 -18.52 11.51 11.22
N TYR A 176 -17.50 11.85 10.42
CA TYR A 176 -16.23 11.13 10.40
C TYR A 176 -15.12 11.93 11.09
N SER A 177 -14.20 11.22 11.74
CA SER A 177 -12.97 11.77 12.31
C SER A 177 -11.72 11.28 11.61
N TYR A 178 -11.80 10.16 10.91
CA TYR A 178 -10.69 9.57 10.17
C TYR A 178 -11.11 9.16 8.77
N LEU A 179 -10.21 9.44 7.82
CA LEU A 179 -10.16 8.80 6.52
C LEU A 179 -8.96 7.86 6.48
N VAL A 180 -9.21 6.57 6.35
CA VAL A 180 -8.18 5.54 6.18
C VAL A 180 -7.98 5.26 4.69
N LEU A 181 -6.76 5.43 4.21
CA LEU A 181 -6.38 5.11 2.83
C LEU A 181 -5.97 3.63 2.75
N GLY A 182 -6.87 2.80 2.26
CA GLY A 182 -6.70 1.35 2.11
C GLY A 182 -6.16 0.91 0.74
N CYS A 183 -5.42 1.79 0.07
CA CYS A 183 -4.73 1.52 -1.19
C CYS A 183 -3.44 2.33 -1.24
N THR A 184 -2.37 1.72 -1.72
CA THR A 184 -1.02 2.33 -1.82
C THR A 184 -0.95 3.53 -2.76
N HIS A 185 -1.86 3.64 -3.72
CA HIS A 185 -1.95 4.76 -4.64
C HIS A 185 -2.59 6.01 -4.01
N PHE A 186 -3.44 5.83 -3.00
CA PHE A 186 -4.25 6.94 -2.47
C PHE A 186 -3.46 8.00 -1.69
N PRO A 187 -2.31 7.72 -1.08
CA PRO A 187 -1.46 8.76 -0.49
C PRO A 187 -1.04 9.87 -1.45
N TYR A 188 -0.97 9.62 -2.76
CA TYR A 188 -0.69 10.64 -3.77
C TYR A 188 -1.77 11.73 -3.85
N PHE A 189 -2.99 11.45 -3.38
CA PHE A 189 -4.12 12.38 -3.40
C PHE A 189 -4.33 13.11 -2.07
N LYS A 190 -3.43 12.95 -1.07
CA LYS A 190 -3.58 13.59 0.25
C LYS A 190 -3.81 15.10 0.18
N THR A 191 -3.13 15.80 -0.73
CA THR A 191 -3.32 17.24 -0.91
C THR A 191 -4.74 17.56 -1.38
N VAL A 192 -5.24 16.87 -2.41
CA VAL A 192 -6.59 17.06 -2.93
C VAL A 192 -7.65 16.63 -1.91
N LEU A 193 -7.41 15.55 -1.18
CA LEU A 193 -8.32 15.11 -0.12
C LEU A 193 -8.42 16.16 1.00
N LYS A 194 -7.32 16.80 1.39
CA LYS A 194 -7.33 17.89 2.37
C LYS A 194 -8.06 19.15 1.88
N GLU A 195 -8.09 19.40 0.57
CA GLU A 195 -8.86 20.52 -0.02
C GLU A 195 -10.38 20.23 -0.02
N ILE A 196 -10.79 18.96 0.01
CA ILE A 196 -12.20 18.55 -0.13
C ILE A 196 -12.83 18.20 1.22
N LEU A 197 -12.06 17.59 2.11
CA LEU A 197 -12.54 17.12 3.42
C LEU A 197 -12.52 18.23 4.46
N PRO A 198 -13.44 18.17 5.47
CA PRO A 198 -13.33 18.99 6.66
C PRO A 198 -11.97 18.82 7.36
N ASP A 199 -11.40 19.90 7.90
CA ASP A 199 -10.13 19.90 8.63
C ASP A 199 -10.14 18.97 9.86
N SER A 200 -11.33 18.64 10.37
CA SER A 200 -11.52 17.73 11.49
C SER A 200 -11.22 16.26 11.16
N ILE A 201 -11.11 15.90 9.88
CA ILE A 201 -10.86 14.52 9.42
C ILE A 201 -9.35 14.27 9.30
N CYS A 202 -8.84 13.35 10.10
CA CYS A 202 -7.45 12.92 10.02
C CYS A 202 -7.26 11.86 8.92
N ILE A 203 -6.31 12.07 8.01
CA ILE A 203 -6.01 11.12 6.92
C ILE A 203 -4.82 10.26 7.31
N ILE A 204 -5.04 8.94 7.37
CA ILE A 204 -4.01 7.96 7.72
C ILE A 204 -3.97 6.79 6.72
N ASP A 205 -2.85 6.07 6.71
CA ASP A 205 -2.65 4.85 5.91
C ASP A 205 -1.81 3.82 6.67
N GLY A 206 -1.67 2.62 6.11
CA GLY A 206 -0.97 1.50 6.74
C GLY A 206 0.55 1.49 6.58
N SER A 207 1.15 2.45 5.88
CA SER A 207 2.57 2.40 5.49
C SER A 207 3.53 2.43 6.69
N ILE A 208 3.22 3.24 7.70
CA ILE A 208 4.05 3.35 8.93
C ILE A 208 4.07 2.01 9.67
N GLY A 209 2.89 1.40 9.91
CA GLY A 209 2.80 0.12 10.60
C GLY A 209 3.53 -1.02 9.87
N VAL A 210 3.53 -1.01 8.54
CA VAL A 210 4.32 -1.96 7.74
C VAL A 210 5.81 -1.75 7.94
N ALA A 211 6.27 -0.50 7.91
CA ALA A 211 7.68 -0.17 8.08
C ALA A 211 8.19 -0.56 9.49
N GLU A 212 7.39 -0.27 10.51
CA GLU A 212 7.67 -0.67 11.90
C GLU A 212 7.72 -2.20 12.03
N ARG A 213 6.73 -2.91 11.48
CA ARG A 213 6.70 -4.37 11.53
C ARG A 213 7.88 -5.01 10.79
N LEU A 214 8.26 -4.47 9.64
CA LEU A 214 9.46 -4.94 8.93
C LEU A 214 10.71 -4.76 9.80
N LYS A 215 10.86 -3.57 10.42
CA LYS A 215 12.01 -3.30 11.32
C LYS A 215 12.07 -4.30 12.47
N GLU A 216 10.98 -4.50 13.19
CA GLU A 216 10.89 -5.50 14.28
C GLU A 216 11.32 -6.89 13.80
N VAL A 217 10.78 -7.36 12.66
CA VAL A 217 11.10 -8.69 12.11
C VAL A 217 12.58 -8.81 11.77
N LEU A 218 13.19 -7.76 11.21
CA LEU A 218 14.62 -7.79 10.89
C LEU A 218 15.51 -7.74 12.15
N GLU A 219 15.11 -7.01 13.18
CA GLU A 219 15.80 -6.96 14.49
C GLU A 219 15.73 -8.31 15.20
N ASP A 220 14.54 -8.88 15.35
CA ASP A 220 14.31 -10.17 16.03
C ASP A 220 15.11 -11.31 15.39
N ASN A 221 15.22 -11.30 14.06
CA ASN A 221 15.96 -12.31 13.30
C ASN A 221 17.44 -11.95 13.07
N LYS A 222 17.95 -10.84 13.62
CA LYS A 222 19.33 -10.36 13.44
C LYS A 222 19.72 -10.17 11.97
N MET A 223 18.75 -9.70 11.15
CA MET A 223 18.89 -9.54 9.71
C MET A 223 19.11 -8.09 9.26
N LEU A 224 19.30 -7.14 10.18
CA LEU A 224 19.65 -5.77 9.80
C LEU A 224 20.96 -5.74 9.00
N GLY A 225 20.95 -4.94 7.94
CA GLY A 225 22.12 -4.69 7.10
C GLY A 225 22.90 -3.43 7.52
N SER A 226 24.03 -3.23 6.87
CA SER A 226 24.88 -2.03 6.99
C SER A 226 25.28 -1.50 5.62
N ASN A 227 24.34 -1.53 4.68
CA ASN A 227 24.58 -1.11 3.31
C ASN A 227 24.44 0.42 3.16
N LYS A 228 25.05 0.95 2.09
CA LYS A 228 24.59 2.23 1.55
C LYS A 228 23.22 2.00 0.90
N LEU A 229 22.29 2.96 1.10
CA LEU A 229 20.98 2.92 0.45
C LEU A 229 21.11 2.76 -1.07
N GLU A 230 20.49 1.72 -1.58
CA GLU A 230 20.40 1.41 -3.00
C GLU A 230 19.01 0.87 -3.31
N ILE A 231 18.39 1.35 -4.39
CA ILE A 231 17.08 0.88 -4.84
C ILE A 231 17.22 0.42 -6.28
N THR A 232 16.89 -0.85 -6.53
CA THR A 232 16.77 -1.40 -7.89
C THR A 232 15.29 -1.55 -8.23
N PHE A 233 14.86 -0.98 -9.34
CA PHE A 233 13.46 -1.01 -9.78
C PHE A 233 13.24 -2.06 -10.87
N TYR A 234 12.09 -2.74 -10.78
CA TYR A 234 11.61 -3.70 -11.78
C TYR A 234 10.15 -3.42 -12.13
N TYR A 235 9.83 -3.51 -13.41
CA TYR A 235 8.49 -3.49 -13.97
C TYR A 235 8.15 -4.89 -14.49
N SER A 236 7.25 -5.60 -13.83
CA SER A 236 6.82 -6.97 -14.18
C SER A 236 8.02 -7.88 -14.56
N GLY A 237 9.02 -7.93 -13.66
CA GLY A 237 10.25 -8.74 -13.85
C GLY A 237 11.35 -8.12 -14.72
N ARG A 238 11.09 -7.04 -15.44
CA ARG A 238 12.07 -6.33 -16.26
C ARG A 238 12.77 -5.24 -15.45
N LYS A 239 14.10 -5.30 -15.40
CA LYS A 239 14.89 -4.26 -14.72
C LYS A 239 14.74 -2.92 -15.42
N VAL A 240 14.35 -1.88 -14.69
CA VAL A 240 14.32 -0.50 -15.17
C VAL A 240 15.78 -0.02 -15.33
N LYS A 241 16.17 0.36 -16.54
CA LYS A 241 17.54 0.78 -16.88
C LYS A 241 17.62 2.23 -17.33
N GLU A 242 16.56 2.74 -17.93
CA GLU A 242 16.49 4.10 -18.45
C GLU A 242 16.53 5.11 -17.29
N GLU A 243 17.51 6.01 -17.33
CA GLU A 243 17.71 7.02 -16.28
C GLU A 243 16.47 7.89 -16.07
N VAL A 244 15.76 8.23 -17.15
CA VAL A 244 14.51 9.02 -17.08
C VAL A 244 13.43 8.32 -16.27
N GLU A 245 13.24 7.00 -16.46
CA GLU A 245 12.26 6.24 -15.69
C GLU A 245 12.68 6.06 -14.22
N ILE A 246 13.97 5.83 -13.96
CA ILE A 246 14.50 5.76 -12.60
C ILE A 246 14.28 7.08 -11.88
N GLU A 247 14.56 8.21 -12.56
CA GLU A 247 14.35 9.55 -11.98
C GLU A 247 12.87 9.84 -11.72
N LYS A 248 11.99 9.45 -12.63
CA LYS A 248 10.53 9.52 -12.44
C LYS A 248 10.09 8.77 -11.18
N LEU A 249 10.55 7.53 -10.98
CA LEU A 249 10.22 6.73 -9.79
C LEU A 249 10.76 7.38 -8.50
N LYS A 250 11.97 7.93 -8.52
CA LYS A 250 12.53 8.68 -7.38
C LYS A 250 11.72 9.94 -7.08
N ASN A 251 11.28 10.67 -8.11
CA ASN A 251 10.44 11.85 -7.95
C ASN A 251 9.07 11.48 -7.37
N LEU A 252 8.45 10.37 -7.80
CA LEU A 252 7.23 9.84 -7.22
C LEU A 252 7.43 9.44 -5.75
N LEU A 253 8.55 8.79 -5.41
CA LEU A 253 8.91 8.45 -4.04
C LEU A 253 9.01 9.70 -3.15
N ASN A 254 9.52 10.83 -3.67
CA ASN A 254 9.66 12.08 -2.94
C ASN A 254 8.36 12.89 -2.82
N LYS A 255 7.42 12.69 -3.75
CA LYS A 255 6.16 13.43 -3.83
C LYS A 255 5.16 13.12 -2.71
N ILE A 256 5.23 11.93 -2.12
CA ILE A 256 4.30 11.42 -1.10
C ILE A 256 4.59 11.99 0.28
#